data_2744305963c5d17795193d20cf884085
#
_entry.id   2744305963c5d17795193d20cf884085
#
_cell.length_a   1.000
_cell.length_b   1.000
_cell.length_c   1.000
_cell.angle_alpha   90.00
_cell.angle_beta   90.00
_cell.angle_gamma   90.00
#
_symmetry.space_group_name_H-M   'P 1'
#
loop_
_entity.id
_entity.type
_entity.pdbx_description
1 polymer ?
#
loop_
_entity_poly.entity_id
_entity_poly.type
_entity_poly.pdbx_seq_one_letter_code
_entity_poly.pdbx_strand_id
1 'polypeptide(L)'
;VKTSLRPGETKILETRTHWVTVVEPFLLLFFAALIFVILFFIVRTTSGFMTVIRWIGGIFLAITFYYFLYREWYRRRDIWAVTSLRVIDEKGIINLFCKESPLEKINNLSYYQSLLGRILRYGDVEIQTAAEDGATIYKKVTNPRLLKDTIARCRDEYSREMMRPGKAPASTSQEKKSG
;
A
#
# COMPACT_ATOMS: atom_id res chain seq x y z
N VAL A 1 6.64 -0.65 -9.61
CA VAL A 1 5.43 -0.32 -10.36
C VAL A 1 5.47 -1.09 -11.67
N LYS A 2 4.38 -1.79 -12.01
CA LYS A 2 4.24 -2.55 -13.27
C LYS A 2 3.63 -1.70 -14.38
N THR A 3 2.93 -0.62 -13.99
CA THR A 3 2.31 0.31 -14.94
C THR A 3 3.38 0.99 -15.78
N SER A 4 3.21 0.96 -17.10
CA SER A 4 4.11 1.64 -18.04
C SER A 4 4.04 3.16 -17.83
N LEU A 5 5.19 3.80 -17.74
CA LEU A 5 5.30 5.25 -17.70
C LEU A 5 4.98 5.84 -19.08
N ARG A 6 4.37 7.01 -19.11
CA ARG A 6 4.10 7.74 -20.35
C ARG A 6 5.41 8.30 -20.95
N PRO A 7 5.49 8.54 -22.26
CA PRO A 7 6.65 9.20 -22.84
C PRO A 7 6.97 10.53 -22.15
N GLY A 8 8.20 10.68 -21.64
CA GLY A 8 8.63 11.86 -20.89
C GLY A 8 8.24 11.87 -19.38
N GLU A 9 7.51 10.85 -18.89
CA GLU A 9 7.18 10.71 -17.48
C GLU A 9 8.36 10.10 -16.71
N THR A 10 8.76 10.72 -15.60
CA THR A 10 9.84 10.21 -14.73
C THR A 10 9.28 9.79 -13.38
N LYS A 11 9.73 8.65 -12.88
CA LYS A 11 9.41 8.20 -11.53
C LYS A 11 10.31 8.91 -10.52
N ILE A 12 9.71 9.62 -9.56
CA ILE A 12 10.42 10.43 -8.58
C ILE A 12 10.55 9.71 -7.24
N LEU A 13 9.46 9.07 -6.78
CA LEU A 13 9.45 8.33 -5.53
C LEU A 13 8.62 7.05 -5.67
N GLU A 14 9.12 5.96 -5.08
CA GLU A 14 8.35 4.74 -4.87
C GLU A 14 8.31 4.44 -3.39
N THR A 15 7.13 4.19 -2.84
CA THR A 15 6.94 3.80 -1.44
C THR A 15 6.01 2.61 -1.35
N ARG A 16 6.04 1.91 -0.20
CA ARG A 16 5.30 0.67 0.03
C ARG A 16 4.65 0.68 1.39
N THR A 17 3.69 -0.22 1.56
CA THR A 17 3.10 -0.49 2.87
C THR A 17 4.17 -0.91 3.87
N HIS A 18 4.17 -0.27 5.03
CA HIS A 18 5.15 -0.50 6.09
C HIS A 18 5.02 -1.92 6.68
N TRP A 19 6.13 -2.49 7.13
CA TRP A 19 6.17 -3.84 7.71
C TRP A 19 5.30 -4.01 8.97
N VAL A 20 4.95 -2.92 9.65
CA VAL A 20 4.07 -2.92 10.83
C VAL A 20 2.70 -3.58 10.57
N THR A 21 2.28 -3.65 9.30
CA THR A 21 1.03 -4.33 8.90
C THR A 21 1.08 -5.85 9.07
N VAL A 22 2.28 -6.41 9.18
CA VAL A 22 2.51 -7.86 9.33
C VAL A 22 2.72 -8.24 10.79
N VAL A 23 2.87 -7.27 11.69
CA VAL A 23 3.05 -7.53 13.13
C VAL A 23 1.84 -8.24 13.72
N GLU A 24 0.63 -7.81 13.39
CA GLU A 24 -0.60 -8.42 13.86
C GLU A 24 -0.70 -9.92 13.48
N PRO A 25 -0.63 -10.31 12.20
CA PRO A 25 -0.66 -11.71 11.82
C PRO A 25 0.56 -12.51 12.32
N PHE A 26 1.71 -11.86 12.50
CA PHE A 26 2.88 -12.50 13.12
C PHE A 26 2.64 -12.84 14.59
N LEU A 27 2.09 -11.91 15.38
CA LEU A 27 1.74 -12.16 16.78
C LEU A 27 0.68 -13.27 16.90
N LEU A 28 -0.33 -13.24 16.02
CA LEU A 28 -1.34 -14.30 16.00
C LEU A 28 -0.70 -15.68 15.75
N LEU A 29 0.18 -15.78 14.77
CA LEU A 29 0.90 -17.02 14.47
C LEU A 29 1.80 -17.45 15.64
N PHE A 30 2.53 -16.50 16.25
CA PHE A 30 3.40 -16.75 17.38
C PHE A 30 2.64 -17.33 18.57
N PHE A 31 1.53 -16.71 18.97
CA PHE A 31 0.71 -17.20 20.07
C PHE A 31 0.00 -18.52 19.73
N ALA A 32 -0.46 -18.69 18.51
CA ALA A 32 -1.03 -19.98 18.07
C ALA A 32 0.00 -21.11 18.16
N ALA A 33 1.24 -20.85 17.70
CA ALA A 33 2.33 -21.83 17.80
C ALA A 33 2.72 -22.11 19.26
N LEU A 34 2.79 -21.08 20.10
CA LEU A 34 3.08 -21.22 21.52
C LEU A 34 2.03 -22.09 22.22
N ILE A 35 0.75 -21.80 22.01
CA ILE A 35 -0.35 -22.60 22.57
C ILE A 35 -0.29 -24.03 22.06
N PHE A 36 -0.06 -24.24 20.78
CA PHE A 36 0.05 -25.57 20.19
C PHE A 36 1.20 -26.37 20.80
N VAL A 37 2.37 -25.78 20.98
CA VAL A 37 3.54 -26.42 21.63
C VAL A 37 3.23 -26.80 23.08
N ILE A 38 2.63 -25.84 23.83
CA ILE A 38 2.24 -26.10 25.25
C ILE A 38 1.27 -27.28 25.32
N LEU A 39 0.22 -27.26 24.50
CA LEU A 39 -0.75 -28.37 24.46
C LEU A 39 -0.10 -29.69 24.03
N PHE A 40 0.81 -29.67 23.08
CA PHE A 40 1.53 -30.87 22.61
C PHE A 40 2.36 -31.50 23.70
N PHE A 41 3.02 -30.71 24.55
CA PHE A 41 3.87 -31.24 25.65
C PHE A 41 3.06 -31.59 26.90
N ILE A 42 2.02 -30.83 27.27
CA ILE A 42 1.21 -31.11 28.46
C ILE A 42 0.33 -32.35 28.24
N VAL A 43 -0.25 -32.46 27.05
CA VAL A 43 -1.16 -33.56 26.72
C VAL A 43 -0.37 -34.78 26.24
N ARG A 44 0.29 -35.46 27.16
CA ARG A 44 1.02 -36.73 26.89
C ARG A 44 0.12 -37.95 26.73
N THR A 45 -1.16 -37.83 27.10
CA THR A 45 -2.11 -38.96 27.09
C THR A 45 -2.53 -39.34 25.67
N THR A 46 -2.45 -40.63 25.35
CA THR A 46 -2.75 -41.17 24.01
C THR A 46 -4.24 -41.50 23.82
N SER A 47 -5.15 -40.82 24.53
CA SER A 47 -6.58 -41.04 24.34
C SER A 47 -7.03 -40.48 22.98
N GLY A 48 -7.99 -41.14 22.33
CA GLY A 48 -8.52 -40.71 21.02
C GLY A 48 -9.00 -39.25 20.99
N PHE A 49 -9.60 -38.82 22.09
CA PHE A 49 -10.04 -37.40 22.24
C PHE A 49 -8.88 -36.41 22.16
N MET A 50 -7.74 -36.71 22.79
CA MET A 50 -6.56 -35.84 22.76
C MET A 50 -5.89 -35.83 21.41
N THR A 51 -5.98 -36.89 20.66
CA THR A 51 -5.51 -36.96 19.26
C THR A 51 -6.31 -36.00 18.39
N VAL A 52 -7.64 -35.92 18.55
CA VAL A 52 -8.51 -35.00 17.82
C VAL A 52 -8.12 -33.53 18.14
N ILE A 53 -7.88 -33.20 19.41
CA ILE A 53 -7.45 -31.85 19.81
C ILE A 53 -6.12 -31.45 19.12
N ARG A 54 -5.16 -32.36 19.02
CA ARG A 54 -3.89 -32.09 18.32
C ARG A 54 -4.10 -31.81 16.82
N TRP A 55 -4.98 -32.57 16.16
CA TRP A 55 -5.32 -32.35 14.76
C TRP A 55 -5.99 -30.98 14.56
N ILE A 56 -6.93 -30.60 15.42
CA ILE A 56 -7.58 -29.29 15.39
C ILE A 56 -6.55 -28.18 15.59
N GLY A 57 -5.67 -28.30 16.56
CA GLY A 57 -4.59 -27.35 16.81
C GLY A 57 -3.62 -27.22 15.64
N GLY A 58 -3.26 -28.33 15.00
CA GLY A 58 -2.42 -28.35 13.81
C GLY A 58 -3.08 -27.67 12.61
N ILE A 59 -4.37 -27.92 12.38
CA ILE A 59 -5.14 -27.24 11.32
C ILE A 59 -5.23 -25.75 11.59
N PHE A 60 -5.50 -25.34 12.82
CA PHE A 60 -5.54 -23.93 13.20
C PHE A 60 -4.19 -23.22 12.97
N LEU A 61 -3.09 -23.89 13.33
CA LEU A 61 -1.75 -23.40 13.08
C LEU A 61 -1.45 -23.26 11.57
N ALA A 62 -1.87 -24.22 10.76
CA ALA A 62 -1.72 -24.13 9.30
C ALA A 62 -2.51 -22.98 8.70
N ILE A 63 -3.73 -22.73 9.18
CA ILE A 63 -4.57 -21.60 8.73
C ILE A 63 -3.93 -20.25 9.10
N THR A 64 -3.43 -20.09 10.34
CA THR A 64 -2.77 -18.85 10.77
C THR A 64 -1.46 -18.61 10.04
N PHE A 65 -0.71 -19.67 9.73
CA PHE A 65 0.50 -19.59 8.91
C PHE A 65 0.19 -19.17 7.48
N TYR A 66 -0.84 -19.75 6.86
CA TYR A 66 -1.30 -19.34 5.53
C TYR A 66 -1.75 -17.87 5.52
N TYR A 67 -2.51 -17.43 6.54
CA TYR A 67 -2.94 -16.04 6.68
C TYR A 67 -1.75 -15.09 6.81
N PHE A 68 -0.72 -15.45 7.58
CA PHE A 68 0.52 -14.67 7.69
C PHE A 68 1.23 -14.53 6.33
N LEU A 69 1.41 -15.64 5.59
CA LEU A 69 2.03 -15.61 4.26
C LEU A 69 1.23 -14.77 3.27
N TYR A 70 -0.09 -14.90 3.28
CA TYR A 70 -0.98 -14.11 2.42
C TYR A 70 -0.84 -12.61 2.70
N ARG A 71 -0.84 -12.21 3.96
CA ARG A 71 -0.68 -10.79 4.38
C ARG A 71 0.68 -10.23 4.00
N GLU A 72 1.74 -10.99 4.18
CA GLU A 72 3.09 -10.58 3.78
C GLU A 72 3.20 -10.43 2.25
N TRP A 73 2.62 -11.36 1.52
CA TRP A 73 2.61 -11.31 0.06
C TRP A 73 1.80 -10.10 -0.45
N TYR A 74 0.63 -9.86 0.12
CA TYR A 74 -0.20 -8.69 -0.21
C TYR A 74 0.56 -7.39 0.04
N ARG A 75 1.20 -7.25 1.21
CA ARG A 75 2.01 -6.08 1.56
C ARG A 75 3.09 -5.76 0.53
N ARG A 76 3.77 -6.78 0.02
CA ARG A 76 4.85 -6.60 -0.97
C ARG A 76 4.35 -6.13 -2.33
N ARG A 77 3.06 -6.29 -2.60
CA ARG A 77 2.42 -5.91 -3.88
C ARG A 77 1.71 -4.56 -3.82
N ASP A 78 1.59 -3.98 -2.63
CA ASP A 78 0.96 -2.70 -2.40
C ASP A 78 2.02 -1.60 -2.53
N ILE A 79 2.05 -0.95 -3.70
CA ILE A 79 3.10 -0.01 -4.10
C ILE A 79 2.47 1.30 -4.53
N TRP A 80 3.03 2.40 -4.03
CA TRP A 80 2.68 3.75 -4.45
C TRP A 80 3.87 4.41 -5.13
N ALA A 81 3.65 4.99 -6.29
CA ALA A 81 4.65 5.72 -7.03
C ALA A 81 4.20 7.16 -7.30
N VAL A 82 5.09 8.09 -7.07
CA VAL A 82 4.94 9.49 -7.46
C VAL A 82 5.78 9.71 -8.70
N THR A 83 5.13 10.22 -9.75
CA THR A 83 5.79 10.58 -10.99
C THR A 83 5.73 12.09 -11.23
N SER A 84 6.34 12.55 -12.28
CA SER A 84 6.27 13.96 -12.69
C SER A 84 4.86 14.43 -13.13
N LEU A 85 3.91 13.49 -13.39
CA LEU A 85 2.58 13.81 -13.93
C LEU A 85 1.42 13.35 -13.04
N ARG A 86 1.60 12.25 -12.29
CA ARG A 86 0.52 11.58 -11.53
C ARG A 86 1.05 10.81 -10.33
N VAL A 87 0.15 10.49 -9.40
CA VAL A 87 0.36 9.49 -8.36
C VAL A 87 -0.27 8.19 -8.81
N ILE A 88 0.49 7.09 -8.77
CA ILE A 88 0.06 5.75 -9.18
C ILE A 88 -0.06 4.89 -7.93
N ASP A 89 -1.23 4.28 -7.73
CA ASP A 89 -1.54 3.33 -6.66
C ASP A 89 -1.79 1.95 -7.27
N GLU A 90 -0.82 1.05 -7.11
CA GLU A 90 -0.93 -0.34 -7.58
C GLU A 90 -1.15 -1.28 -6.41
N LYS A 91 -2.23 -2.03 -6.45
CA LYS A 91 -2.61 -3.01 -5.44
C LYS A 91 -3.03 -4.33 -6.07
N GLY A 92 -2.80 -5.41 -5.35
CA GLY A 92 -3.35 -6.72 -5.64
C GLY A 92 -2.34 -7.77 -6.06
N ILE A 93 -2.73 -9.02 -5.87
CA ILE A 93 -1.94 -10.22 -6.15
C ILE A 93 -2.43 -10.85 -7.46
N ILE A 94 -3.72 -11.18 -7.53
CA ILE A 94 -4.38 -11.85 -8.66
C ILE A 94 -5.08 -10.80 -9.52
N ASN A 95 -5.92 -9.98 -8.90
CA ASN A 95 -6.56 -8.85 -9.56
C ASN A 95 -5.70 -7.60 -9.34
N LEU A 96 -5.12 -7.08 -10.40
CA LEU A 96 -4.36 -5.84 -10.35
C LEU A 96 -5.35 -4.67 -10.34
N PHE A 97 -5.35 -3.90 -9.27
CA PHE A 97 -6.04 -2.62 -9.19
C PHE A 97 -5.01 -1.50 -9.32
N CYS A 98 -5.19 -0.67 -10.33
CA CYS A 98 -4.35 0.51 -10.56
C CYS A 98 -5.23 1.76 -10.53
N LYS A 99 -4.97 2.66 -9.60
CA LYS A 99 -5.61 3.98 -9.52
C LYS A 99 -4.58 5.05 -9.83
N GLU A 100 -4.91 5.92 -10.76
CA GLU A 100 -4.06 7.04 -11.16
C GLU A 100 -4.71 8.36 -10.73
N SER A 101 -3.95 9.19 -10.05
CA SER A 101 -4.40 10.52 -9.62
C SER A 101 -3.49 11.58 -10.24
N PRO A 102 -3.93 12.29 -11.30
CA PRO A 102 -3.16 13.38 -11.90
C PRO A 102 -2.84 14.47 -10.87
N LEU A 103 -1.61 14.99 -10.91
CA LEU A 103 -1.16 16.01 -9.94
C LEU A 103 -2.01 17.29 -9.99
N GLU A 104 -2.53 17.65 -11.17
CA GLU A 104 -3.42 18.82 -11.37
C GLU A 104 -4.77 18.70 -10.62
N LYS A 105 -5.25 17.46 -10.38
CA LYS A 105 -6.52 17.20 -9.68
C LYS A 105 -6.39 17.07 -8.18
N ILE A 106 -5.17 17.15 -7.63
CA ILE A 106 -4.93 17.06 -6.20
C ILE A 106 -5.19 18.41 -5.53
N ASN A 107 -6.27 18.46 -4.74
CA ASN A 107 -6.68 19.69 -4.03
C ASN A 107 -5.97 19.80 -2.68
N ASN A 108 -5.98 18.73 -1.87
CA ASN A 108 -5.44 18.75 -0.52
C ASN A 108 -4.64 17.48 -0.23
N LEU A 109 -3.59 17.65 0.58
CA LEU A 109 -2.68 16.58 1.03
C LEU A 109 -2.53 16.67 2.53
N SER A 110 -2.98 15.64 3.22
CA SER A 110 -2.79 15.50 4.66
C SER A 110 -2.08 14.19 5.00
N TYR A 111 -1.42 14.14 6.13
CA TYR A 111 -0.89 12.90 6.68
C TYR A 111 -1.15 12.83 8.17
N TYR A 112 -1.35 11.61 8.66
CA TYR A 112 -1.55 11.31 10.06
C TYR A 112 -0.50 10.31 10.55
N GLN A 113 0.13 10.61 11.67
CA GLN A 113 1.06 9.72 12.36
C GLN A 113 0.72 9.63 13.84
N SER A 114 0.48 8.41 14.33
CA SER A 114 0.43 8.13 15.77
C SER A 114 1.82 8.26 16.42
N LEU A 115 1.91 8.23 17.74
CA LEU A 115 3.20 8.24 18.44
C LEU A 115 4.10 7.08 18.01
N LEU A 116 3.58 5.86 17.94
CA LEU A 116 4.30 4.71 17.41
C LEU A 116 4.66 4.89 15.93
N GLY A 117 3.76 5.48 15.13
CA GLY A 117 4.01 5.80 13.73
C GLY A 117 5.19 6.77 13.55
N ARG A 118 5.38 7.72 14.47
CA ARG A 118 6.52 8.65 14.44
C ARG A 118 7.84 7.94 14.75
N ILE A 119 7.86 7.06 15.75
CA ILE A 119 9.05 6.28 16.13
C ILE A 119 9.43 5.31 15.01
N LEU A 120 8.47 4.57 14.47
CA LEU A 120 8.67 3.55 13.45
C LEU A 120 8.62 4.10 12.00
N ARG A 121 8.37 5.41 11.82
CA ARG A 121 8.32 6.13 10.53
C ARG A 121 7.24 5.59 9.58
N TYR A 122 6.06 5.27 10.10
CA TYR A 122 4.89 4.97 9.28
C TYR A 122 3.70 5.86 9.62
N GLY A 123 2.73 5.94 8.73
CA GLY A 123 1.50 6.69 8.94
C GLY A 123 0.58 6.63 7.73
N ASP A 124 -0.53 7.31 7.82
CA ASP A 124 -1.53 7.35 6.76
C ASP A 124 -1.38 8.66 5.98
N VAL A 125 -1.54 8.61 4.66
CA VAL A 125 -1.55 9.79 3.79
C VAL A 125 -2.89 9.86 3.11
N GLU A 126 -3.53 11.01 3.18
CA GLU A 126 -4.80 11.28 2.53
C GLU A 126 -4.58 12.26 1.38
N ILE A 127 -5.03 11.85 0.20
CA ILE A 127 -5.03 12.67 -1.02
C ILE A 127 -6.48 12.97 -1.38
N GLN A 128 -6.86 14.24 -1.32
CA GLN A 128 -8.16 14.70 -1.77
C GLN A 128 -8.03 15.20 -3.21
N THR A 129 -8.81 14.59 -4.11
CA THR A 129 -8.86 14.97 -5.52
C THR A 129 -10.21 15.59 -5.84
N ALA A 130 -10.26 16.40 -6.90
CA ALA A 130 -11.50 16.97 -7.43
C ALA A 130 -12.38 15.93 -8.17
N ALA A 131 -12.00 14.66 -8.19
CA ALA A 131 -12.78 13.59 -8.79
C ALA A 131 -13.94 13.14 -7.86
N GLU A 132 -14.99 12.55 -8.44
CA GLU A 132 -16.18 12.06 -7.73
C GLU A 132 -15.86 11.05 -6.62
N ASP A 133 -14.75 10.33 -6.71
CA ASP A 133 -14.30 9.34 -5.71
C ASP A 133 -13.84 9.96 -4.37
N GLY A 134 -13.78 11.28 -4.25
CA GLY A 134 -13.43 11.98 -3.02
C GLY A 134 -11.98 11.77 -2.56
N ALA A 135 -11.81 11.53 -1.25
CA ALA A 135 -10.49 11.35 -0.63
C ALA A 135 -9.98 9.91 -0.77
N THR A 136 -8.73 9.75 -1.19
CA THR A 136 -8.04 8.44 -1.21
C THR A 136 -7.07 8.38 -0.02
N ILE A 137 -7.25 7.38 0.86
CA ILE A 137 -6.41 7.19 2.03
C ILE A 137 -5.43 6.04 1.79
N TYR A 138 -4.15 6.35 1.85
CA TYR A 138 -3.04 5.40 1.82
C TYR A 138 -2.63 5.05 3.24
N LYS A 139 -2.96 3.83 3.69
CA LYS A 139 -2.75 3.42 5.09
C LYS A 139 -1.37 2.81 5.33
N LYS A 140 -0.79 3.15 6.49
CA LYS A 140 0.48 2.58 6.98
C LYS A 140 1.62 2.68 5.95
N VAL A 141 1.72 3.83 5.29
CA VAL A 141 2.78 4.13 4.32
C VAL A 141 4.11 4.31 5.04
N THR A 142 5.18 3.84 4.43
CA THR A 142 6.55 4.12 4.91
C THR A 142 6.92 5.57 4.63
N ASN A 143 7.37 6.32 5.64
CA ASN A 143 7.73 7.72 5.55
C ASN A 143 6.64 8.62 4.95
N PRO A 144 5.45 8.76 5.60
CA PRO A 144 4.31 9.50 5.04
C PRO A 144 4.62 10.98 4.82
N ARG A 145 5.46 11.58 5.65
CA ARG A 145 5.91 12.96 5.47
C ARG A 145 6.67 13.14 4.16
N LEU A 146 7.63 12.25 3.88
CA LEU A 146 8.40 12.29 2.64
C LEU A 146 7.48 12.13 1.42
N LEU A 147 6.51 11.20 1.49
CA LEU A 147 5.55 11.00 0.41
C LEU A 147 4.73 12.27 0.17
N LYS A 148 4.14 12.85 1.23
CA LYS A 148 3.36 14.09 1.13
C LYS A 148 4.20 15.23 0.56
N ASP A 149 5.41 15.46 1.09
CA ASP A 149 6.27 16.58 0.67
C ASP A 149 6.73 16.40 -0.79
N THR A 150 6.98 15.16 -1.23
CA THR A 150 7.32 14.86 -2.63
C THR A 150 6.15 15.13 -3.56
N ILE A 151 4.93 14.69 -3.20
CA ILE A 151 3.73 14.96 -4.02
C ILE A 151 3.49 16.48 -4.12
N ALA A 152 3.58 17.21 -3.01
CA ALA A 152 3.40 18.66 -3.00
C ALA A 152 4.40 19.36 -3.90
N ARG A 153 5.68 19.00 -3.83
CA ARG A 153 6.72 19.54 -4.69
C ARG A 153 6.46 19.26 -6.17
N CYS A 154 6.14 18.01 -6.51
CA CYS A 154 5.86 17.62 -7.90
C CYS A 154 4.65 18.37 -8.46
N ARG A 155 3.59 18.57 -7.65
CA ARG A 155 2.41 19.36 -8.03
C ARG A 155 2.79 20.81 -8.31
N ASP A 156 3.61 21.42 -7.45
CA ASP A 156 4.02 22.82 -7.60
C ASP A 156 4.97 23.00 -8.81
N GLU A 157 5.86 22.04 -9.07
CA GLU A 157 6.70 22.02 -10.27
C GLU A 157 5.85 21.90 -11.55
N TYR A 158 4.89 20.95 -11.55
CA TYR A 158 3.94 20.78 -12.66
C TYR A 158 3.15 22.07 -12.94
N SER A 159 2.61 22.71 -11.89
CA SER A 159 1.86 23.96 -12.02
C SER A 159 2.71 25.09 -12.60
N ARG A 160 3.98 25.21 -12.18
CA ARG A 160 4.92 26.20 -12.71
C ARG A 160 5.26 25.95 -14.18
N GLU A 161 5.40 24.69 -14.58
CA GLU A 161 5.68 24.33 -15.98
C GLU A 161 4.49 24.70 -16.89
N MET A 162 3.26 24.48 -16.42
CA MET A 162 2.05 24.83 -17.16
C MET A 162 1.84 26.33 -17.29
N MET A 163 2.30 27.12 -16.32
CA MET A 163 2.21 28.60 -16.36
C MET A 163 3.29 29.24 -17.20
N ARG A 164 4.30 28.52 -17.71
CA ARG A 164 5.33 29.10 -18.60
C ARG A 164 4.75 29.39 -19.97
N PRO A 165 4.82 30.66 -20.47
CA PRO A 165 4.34 31.01 -21.81
C PRO A 165 5.15 30.24 -22.87
N GLY A 166 4.48 29.42 -23.68
CA GLY A 166 5.08 28.70 -24.81
C GLY A 166 5.07 27.17 -24.79
N LYS A 167 4.59 26.52 -23.72
CA LYS A 167 4.42 25.07 -23.65
C LYS A 167 2.94 24.71 -23.57
N ALA A 168 2.25 24.67 -24.72
CA ALA A 168 0.90 24.12 -24.79
C ALA A 168 0.95 22.63 -24.42
N PRO A 169 -0.05 22.08 -23.67
CA PRO A 169 -0.07 20.66 -23.32
C PRO A 169 -0.14 19.80 -24.58
N ALA A 170 0.71 18.78 -24.65
CA ALA A 170 0.84 17.84 -25.79
C ALA A 170 -0.42 16.96 -26.06
N SER A 171 -1.54 17.23 -25.41
CA SER A 171 -2.76 16.42 -25.50
C SER A 171 -3.81 16.91 -26.50
N THR A 172 -3.60 18.08 -27.15
CA THR A 172 -4.64 18.66 -28.04
C THR A 172 -4.37 18.40 -29.54
N SER A 173 -3.31 17.70 -29.91
CA SER A 173 -2.89 17.56 -31.32
C SER A 173 -3.44 16.32 -32.04
N GLN A 174 -4.21 15.46 -31.39
CA GLN A 174 -4.70 14.23 -32.05
C GLN A 174 -6.19 14.24 -32.42
N GLU A 175 -6.95 15.23 -32.00
CA GLU A 175 -8.42 15.23 -32.26
C GLU A 175 -8.83 16.01 -33.55
N LYS A 176 -7.85 16.56 -34.30
CA LYS A 176 -8.16 17.39 -35.51
C LYS A 176 -7.78 16.72 -36.84
N LYS A 177 -7.62 15.38 -36.87
CA LYS A 177 -7.31 14.63 -38.11
C LYS A 177 -8.26 13.50 -38.43
N SER A 178 -9.50 13.53 -37.97
CA SER A 178 -10.59 12.66 -38.45
C SER A 178 -11.87 13.48 -38.52
N GLY A 179 -11.96 14.32 -39.51
CA GLY A 179 -13.17 14.98 -39.99
C GLY A 179 -13.15 14.91 -41.50
#